data_632d9e16bf0c741dde23da9d84dab7a2
#
_entry.id   632d9e16bf0c741dde23da9d84dab7a2
#
_cell.length_a   1.000
_cell.length_b   1.000
_cell.length_c   1.000
_cell.angle_alpha   90.00
_cell.angle_beta   90.00
_cell.angle_gamma   90.00
#
_symmetry.space_group_name_H-M   'P 1'
#
loop_
_entity.id
_entity.type
_entity.pdbx_description
1 polymer ?
#
loop_
_entity_poly.entity_id
_entity_poly.type
_entity_poly.pdbx_seq_one_letter_code
_entity_poly.pdbx_strand_id
1 'polypeptide(L)'
;MNMKKLAGTIVCSVALVAGGFYFLTPSKVVKVEAKVVGYKNVEALENEAEYIVVGHLEKDFSEYEPTFNYSSVGRIGEFYTKTDVIIDKTLKGETDTKVIPVLQDAAYIDSPSKHQDDLLTIEGYEPMEKGREYLLFLSKTNDGESYNLLGVYQGKFDINESDKVQGLASENSHYQNLRDEVVEKYKEIFEK
;
A
#
# COMPACT_ATOMS: atom_id res chain seq x y z
N MET A 1 -56.49 -26.20 37.01
CA MET A 1 -55.04 -26.08 36.93
C MET A 1 -54.69 -25.33 35.65
N ASN A 2 -54.29 -24.09 35.78
CA ASN A 2 -54.26 -23.09 34.72
C ASN A 2 -53.07 -23.25 33.79
N MET A 3 -53.35 -23.61 32.53
CA MET A 3 -52.46 -23.50 31.42
C MET A 3 -52.75 -22.22 30.60
N LYS A 4 -52.25 -21.10 31.05
CA LYS A 4 -52.21 -19.85 30.28
C LYS A 4 -51.03 -19.02 30.79
N LYS A 5 -49.84 -19.14 30.22
CA LYS A 5 -48.75 -18.18 30.16
C LYS A 5 -47.50 -18.84 29.56
N LEU A 6 -47.48 -18.96 28.26
CA LEU A 6 -46.24 -19.10 27.51
C LEU A 6 -46.49 -18.73 26.02
N ALA A 7 -46.70 -17.44 25.80
CA ALA A 7 -46.69 -16.91 24.44
C ALA A 7 -46.28 -15.43 24.52
N GLY A 8 -45.03 -15.16 24.48
CA GLY A 8 -44.58 -13.76 24.55
C GLY A 8 -43.09 -13.59 24.79
N THR A 9 -42.20 -14.22 24.03
CA THR A 9 -40.77 -13.80 23.98
C THR A 9 -40.06 -14.51 22.83
N ILE A 10 -40.47 -14.35 21.61
CA ILE A 10 -39.63 -14.68 20.42
C ILE A 10 -40.07 -13.74 19.28
N VAL A 11 -39.77 -12.47 19.33
CA VAL A 11 -39.90 -11.54 18.19
C VAL A 11 -38.89 -10.39 18.28
N CYS A 12 -37.75 -10.54 18.94
CA CYS A 12 -36.74 -9.46 18.96
C CYS A 12 -35.33 -9.86 18.53
N SER A 13 -35.13 -11.04 17.94
CA SER A 13 -33.75 -11.49 17.61
C SER A 13 -33.42 -11.59 16.13
N VAL A 14 -34.31 -11.24 15.21
CA VAL A 14 -34.08 -11.38 13.76
C VAL A 14 -33.75 -10.03 13.08
N ALA A 15 -34.01 -8.90 13.73
CA ALA A 15 -33.82 -7.58 13.13
C ALA A 15 -32.34 -7.05 13.20
N LEU A 16 -31.48 -7.68 13.99
CA LEU A 16 -30.07 -7.20 14.15
C LEU A 16 -29.08 -7.86 13.20
N VAL A 17 -29.46 -8.92 12.48
CA VAL A 17 -28.53 -9.61 11.55
C VAL A 17 -28.62 -9.04 10.14
N ALA A 18 -29.72 -8.41 9.75
CA ALA A 18 -29.88 -7.84 8.41
C ALA A 18 -29.21 -6.45 8.24
N GLY A 19 -28.98 -5.71 9.34
CA GLY A 19 -28.34 -4.40 9.30
C GLY A 19 -26.80 -4.43 9.29
N GLY A 20 -26.19 -5.54 9.73
CA GLY A 20 -24.75 -5.67 9.82
C GLY A 20 -24.04 -6.06 8.52
N PHE A 21 -24.76 -6.58 7.54
CA PHE A 21 -24.17 -7.01 6.27
C PHE A 21 -24.01 -5.89 5.24
N TYR A 22 -24.64 -4.74 5.43
CA TYR A 22 -24.51 -3.61 4.51
C TYR A 22 -23.23 -2.77 4.69
N PHE A 23 -22.45 -3.01 5.76
CA PHE A 23 -21.25 -2.24 6.08
C PHE A 23 -19.92 -2.88 5.65
N LEU A 24 -19.94 -4.01 4.98
CA LEU A 24 -18.74 -4.78 4.64
C LEU A 24 -18.61 -5.08 3.13
N THR A 25 -18.95 -4.13 2.27
CA THR A 25 -18.47 -4.23 0.89
C THR A 25 -17.05 -3.69 0.86
N PRO A 26 -16.03 -4.53 0.62
CA PRO A 26 -14.66 -4.04 0.53
C PRO A 26 -14.54 -3.00 -0.59
N SER A 27 -13.68 -2.00 -0.40
CA SER A 27 -13.29 -1.06 -1.46
C SER A 27 -12.90 -1.85 -2.69
N LYS A 28 -13.35 -1.40 -3.85
CA LYS A 28 -12.94 -2.01 -5.10
C LYS A 28 -11.52 -1.52 -5.41
N VAL A 29 -10.59 -2.44 -5.65
CA VAL A 29 -9.28 -2.12 -6.21
C VAL A 29 -9.42 -2.01 -7.72
N VAL A 30 -9.05 -0.86 -8.27
CA VAL A 30 -9.02 -0.58 -9.71
C VAL A 30 -7.58 -0.47 -10.16
N LYS A 31 -7.09 -1.49 -10.86
CA LYS A 31 -5.74 -1.51 -11.42
C LYS A 31 -5.69 -0.66 -12.69
N VAL A 32 -4.77 0.27 -12.73
CA VAL A 32 -4.40 1.05 -13.92
C VAL A 32 -3.11 0.47 -14.47
N GLU A 33 -3.14 0.03 -15.72
CA GLU A 33 -1.96 -0.47 -16.40
C GLU A 33 -1.04 0.69 -16.82
N ALA A 34 0.25 0.56 -16.54
CA ALA A 34 1.27 1.54 -16.89
C ALA A 34 2.55 0.85 -17.37
N LYS A 35 3.34 1.56 -18.15
CA LYS A 35 4.67 1.08 -18.52
C LYS A 35 5.64 1.40 -17.38
N VAL A 36 5.95 0.40 -16.58
CA VAL A 36 6.84 0.51 -15.42
C VAL A 36 8.27 0.12 -15.79
N VAL A 37 9.25 0.83 -15.21
CA VAL A 37 10.67 0.43 -15.28
C VAL A 37 10.85 -0.84 -14.44
N GLY A 38 11.38 -1.90 -15.03
CA GLY A 38 11.70 -3.14 -14.32
C GLY A 38 13.18 -3.23 -13.96
N TYR A 39 13.48 -3.70 -12.76
CA TYR A 39 14.85 -3.94 -12.29
C TYR A 39 15.19 -5.42 -12.39
N LYS A 40 16.26 -5.71 -13.08
CA LYS A 40 16.70 -7.05 -13.48
C LYS A 40 17.09 -7.93 -12.28
N ASN A 41 17.67 -7.31 -11.24
CA ASN A 41 18.15 -7.94 -10.01
C ASN A 41 18.35 -6.86 -8.92
N VAL A 42 18.69 -7.29 -7.72
CA VAL A 42 18.91 -6.40 -6.57
C VAL A 42 20.06 -5.41 -6.80
N GLU A 43 21.10 -5.79 -7.53
CA GLU A 43 22.24 -4.91 -7.83
C GLU A 43 21.82 -3.73 -8.72
N ALA A 44 20.99 -3.99 -9.74
CA ALA A 44 20.44 -2.94 -10.60
C ALA A 44 19.53 -1.98 -9.82
N LEU A 45 18.71 -2.51 -8.91
CA LEU A 45 17.85 -1.72 -8.04
C LEU A 45 18.66 -0.85 -7.08
N GLU A 46 19.71 -1.41 -6.44
CA GLU A 46 20.62 -0.67 -5.56
C GLU A 46 21.39 0.43 -6.27
N ASN A 47 21.86 0.15 -7.48
CA ASN A 47 22.63 1.13 -8.26
C ASN A 47 21.78 2.36 -8.61
N GLU A 48 20.50 2.16 -8.89
CA GLU A 48 19.56 3.24 -9.21
C GLU A 48 19.06 3.96 -7.95
N ALA A 49 18.98 3.27 -6.81
CA ALA A 49 18.51 3.88 -5.57
C ALA A 49 19.48 4.95 -5.06
N GLU A 50 18.99 6.16 -4.85
CA GLU A 50 19.70 7.22 -4.14
C GLU A 50 19.67 6.98 -2.62
N TYR A 51 18.54 6.39 -2.13
CA TYR A 51 18.32 6.08 -0.73
C TYR A 51 17.81 4.65 -0.58
N ILE A 52 18.33 3.96 0.41
CA ILE A 52 17.78 2.66 0.86
C ILE A 52 17.55 2.78 2.34
N VAL A 53 16.28 2.67 2.76
CA VAL A 53 15.89 2.87 4.15
C VAL A 53 14.96 1.77 4.62
N VAL A 54 14.96 1.52 5.92
CA VAL A 54 13.87 0.82 6.61
C VAL A 54 12.98 1.88 7.22
N GLY A 55 11.67 1.76 7.04
CA GLY A 55 10.73 2.72 7.58
C GLY A 55 9.29 2.22 7.60
N HIS A 56 8.43 2.98 8.27
CA HIS A 56 7.03 2.64 8.48
C HIS A 56 6.12 3.88 8.40
N LEU A 57 4.80 3.63 8.36
CA LEU A 57 3.76 4.68 8.50
C LEU A 57 3.17 4.67 9.91
N GLU A 58 2.94 5.86 10.49
CA GLU A 58 2.18 6.02 11.73
C GLU A 58 0.68 6.21 11.52
N LYS A 59 0.26 6.58 10.30
CA LYS A 59 -1.13 6.79 9.92
C LYS A 59 -1.57 5.74 8.92
N ASP A 60 -2.86 5.42 8.92
CA ASP A 60 -3.44 4.60 7.86
C ASP A 60 -3.34 5.31 6.51
N PHE A 61 -3.13 4.55 5.44
CA PHE A 61 -3.00 5.13 4.09
C PHE A 61 -4.21 5.98 3.70
N SER A 62 -5.41 5.64 4.16
CA SER A 62 -6.65 6.37 3.94
C SER A 62 -6.73 7.74 4.65
N GLU A 63 -5.81 8.02 5.59
CA GLU A 63 -5.74 9.31 6.30
C GLU A 63 -4.89 10.35 5.54
N TYR A 64 -4.26 9.97 4.43
CA TYR A 64 -3.51 10.87 3.57
C TYR A 64 -4.35 11.30 2.37
N GLU A 65 -4.28 12.58 2.03
CA GLU A 65 -5.02 13.10 0.89
C GLU A 65 -4.34 12.70 -0.43
N PRO A 66 -5.09 12.09 -1.37
CA PRO A 66 -4.56 11.76 -2.69
C PRO A 66 -4.40 12.99 -3.56
N THR A 67 -3.46 12.92 -4.50
CA THR A 67 -3.25 13.93 -5.54
C THR A 67 -3.68 13.38 -6.89
N PHE A 68 -4.48 14.15 -7.62
CA PHE A 68 -4.92 13.84 -8.99
C PHE A 68 -4.53 14.95 -9.93
N ASN A 69 -3.79 14.63 -10.98
CA ASN A 69 -3.49 15.52 -12.08
C ASN A 69 -4.35 15.15 -13.29
N TYR A 70 -5.15 16.10 -13.76
CA TYR A 70 -6.07 15.88 -14.87
C TYR A 70 -5.49 16.41 -16.17
N SER A 71 -5.68 15.66 -17.26
CA SER A 71 -5.38 16.11 -18.60
C SER A 71 -6.33 17.24 -19.05
N SER A 72 -5.98 17.94 -20.13
CA SER A 72 -6.81 19.01 -20.70
C SER A 72 -8.23 18.57 -21.11
N VAL A 73 -8.46 17.27 -21.26
CA VAL A 73 -9.77 16.68 -21.58
C VAL A 73 -10.49 16.11 -20.35
N GLY A 74 -10.02 16.43 -19.13
CA GLY A 74 -10.66 16.05 -17.87
C GLY A 74 -10.49 14.58 -17.47
N ARG A 75 -9.52 13.86 -18.07
CA ARG A 75 -9.17 12.49 -17.65
C ARG A 75 -8.06 12.52 -16.61
N ILE A 76 -8.09 11.62 -15.66
CA ILE A 76 -6.98 11.40 -14.73
C ILE A 76 -5.75 11.00 -15.57
N GLY A 77 -4.71 11.83 -15.53
CA GLY A 77 -3.44 11.60 -16.21
C GLY A 77 -2.40 11.00 -15.28
N GLU A 78 -2.42 11.42 -14.01
CA GLU A 78 -1.53 10.94 -12.97
C GLU A 78 -2.27 10.96 -11.63
N PHE A 79 -1.95 10.05 -10.76
CA PHE A 79 -2.43 10.05 -9.38
C PHE A 79 -1.39 9.40 -8.46
N TYR A 80 -1.33 9.87 -7.23
CA TYR A 80 -0.50 9.31 -6.17
C TYR A 80 -1.00 9.79 -4.80
N THR A 81 -0.52 9.17 -3.75
CA THR A 81 -0.70 9.67 -2.38
C THR A 81 0.68 9.90 -1.77
N LYS A 82 0.91 11.13 -1.28
CA LYS A 82 2.13 11.49 -0.56
C LYS A 82 1.97 11.10 0.90
N THR A 83 2.81 10.19 1.37
CA THR A 83 2.78 9.68 2.75
C THR A 83 4.05 10.03 3.50
N ASP A 84 3.94 10.28 4.80
CA ASP A 84 5.06 10.57 5.69
C ASP A 84 5.63 9.27 6.22
N VAL A 85 6.78 8.83 5.67
CA VAL A 85 7.48 7.64 6.11
C VAL A 85 8.47 8.01 7.21
N ILE A 86 8.37 7.35 8.36
CA ILE A 86 9.33 7.45 9.46
C ILE A 86 10.48 6.50 9.17
N ILE A 87 11.70 7.02 9.18
CA ILE A 87 12.91 6.25 8.95
C ILE A 87 13.37 5.61 10.27
N ASP A 88 13.40 4.28 10.29
CA ASP A 88 13.93 3.49 11.39
C ASP A 88 15.44 3.22 11.22
N LYS A 89 15.88 3.00 9.97
CA LYS A 89 17.29 2.75 9.63
C LYS A 89 17.59 3.24 8.22
N THR A 90 18.72 3.88 8.05
CA THR A 90 19.29 4.24 6.73
C THR A 90 20.40 3.27 6.36
N LEU A 91 20.35 2.67 5.17
CA LEU A 91 21.31 1.72 4.65
C LEU A 91 22.13 2.32 3.50
N LYS A 92 21.55 3.26 2.74
CA LYS A 92 22.23 4.03 1.69
C LYS A 92 21.65 5.45 1.64
N GLY A 93 22.50 6.42 1.30
CA GLY A 93 22.16 7.85 1.26
C GLY A 93 22.30 8.51 2.63
N GLU A 94 22.20 9.84 2.64
CA GLU A 94 22.23 10.65 3.85
C GLU A 94 20.94 11.45 3.94
N THR A 95 20.30 11.45 5.10
CA THR A 95 19.13 12.27 5.39
C THR A 95 19.23 12.86 6.79
N ASP A 96 18.99 14.15 6.89
CA ASP A 96 19.00 14.89 8.16
C ASP A 96 17.63 14.80 8.88
N THR A 97 16.63 14.21 8.20
CA THR A 97 15.26 14.12 8.72
C THR A 97 14.88 12.68 9.03
N LYS A 98 14.13 12.50 10.12
CA LYS A 98 13.55 11.20 10.49
C LYS A 98 12.28 10.86 9.72
N VAL A 99 11.69 11.85 9.08
CA VAL A 99 10.43 11.69 8.32
C VAL A 99 10.67 12.19 6.91
N ILE A 100 10.34 11.36 5.92
CA ILE A 100 10.46 11.70 4.51
C ILE A 100 9.11 11.52 3.79
N PRO A 101 8.73 12.45 2.91
CA PRO A 101 7.54 12.31 2.08
C PRO A 101 7.81 11.34 0.92
N VAL A 102 7.09 10.21 0.90
CA VAL A 102 7.19 9.20 -0.16
C VAL A 102 5.92 9.19 -0.98
N LEU A 103 6.08 9.22 -2.31
CA LEU A 103 4.97 9.09 -3.25
C LEU A 103 4.64 7.61 -3.43
N GLN A 104 3.40 7.24 -3.15
CA GLN A 104 2.87 5.91 -3.36
C GLN A 104 1.92 5.92 -4.56
N ASP A 105 2.09 4.99 -5.48
CA ASP A 105 1.33 4.88 -6.74
C ASP A 105 -0.07 4.29 -6.53
N ALA A 106 -0.78 4.83 -5.56
CA ALA A 106 -2.16 4.51 -5.22
C ALA A 106 -2.90 5.76 -4.72
N ALA A 107 -4.23 5.77 -4.89
CA ALA A 107 -5.09 6.86 -4.44
C ALA A 107 -6.51 6.36 -4.18
N TYR A 108 -7.11 6.77 -3.06
CA TYR A 108 -8.54 6.60 -2.87
C TYR A 108 -9.31 7.62 -3.71
N ILE A 109 -10.38 7.18 -4.37
CA ILE A 109 -11.28 8.03 -5.15
C ILE A 109 -12.71 7.78 -4.73
N ASP A 110 -13.49 8.86 -4.57
CA ASP A 110 -14.90 8.80 -4.26
C ASP A 110 -15.65 7.89 -5.24
N SER A 111 -16.35 6.91 -4.72
CA SER A 111 -17.21 6.05 -5.53
C SER A 111 -18.65 6.55 -5.50
N PRO A 112 -19.21 7.04 -6.63
CA PRO A 112 -20.55 7.66 -6.67
C PRO A 112 -21.69 6.77 -6.21
N SER A 113 -21.45 5.47 -6.16
CA SER A 113 -22.49 4.46 -5.87
C SER A 113 -22.27 3.68 -4.58
N LYS A 114 -21.25 4.01 -3.80
CA LYS A 114 -20.85 3.21 -2.63
C LYS A 114 -20.64 4.07 -1.39
N HIS A 115 -20.76 3.43 -0.24
CA HIS A 115 -20.43 4.05 1.07
C HIS A 115 -18.93 4.01 1.38
N GLN A 116 -18.11 3.60 0.42
CA GLN A 116 -16.66 3.43 0.61
C GLN A 116 -15.94 3.73 -0.71
N ASP A 117 -14.83 4.43 -0.63
CA ASP A 117 -14.01 4.84 -1.77
C ASP A 117 -13.38 3.66 -2.48
N ASP A 118 -13.23 3.76 -3.80
CA ASP A 118 -12.47 2.79 -4.58
C ASP A 118 -10.97 3.14 -4.51
N LEU A 119 -10.10 2.13 -4.46
CA LEU A 119 -8.65 2.30 -4.46
C LEU A 119 -8.12 2.16 -5.89
N LEU A 120 -7.61 3.25 -6.47
CA LEU A 120 -6.85 3.21 -7.71
C LEU A 120 -5.41 2.81 -7.42
N THR A 121 -4.81 1.94 -8.24
CA THR A 121 -3.41 1.52 -8.11
C THR A 121 -2.74 1.40 -9.47
N ILE A 122 -1.46 1.77 -9.55
CA ILE A 122 -0.64 1.52 -10.73
C ILE A 122 -0.10 0.09 -10.66
N GLU A 123 -0.33 -0.70 -11.73
CA GLU A 123 0.16 -2.09 -11.86
C GLU A 123 -0.15 -3.00 -10.67
N GLY A 124 -1.20 -2.65 -9.88
CA GLY A 124 -1.56 -3.40 -8.69
C GLY A 124 -0.67 -3.11 -7.49
N TYR A 125 -0.07 -1.92 -7.44
CA TYR A 125 0.66 -1.45 -6.26
C TYR A 125 -0.23 -1.54 -5.01
N GLU A 126 0.30 -2.12 -3.96
CA GLU A 126 -0.37 -2.18 -2.65
C GLU A 126 0.21 -1.10 -1.75
N PRO A 127 -0.60 -0.18 -1.20
CA PRO A 127 -0.11 0.85 -0.29
C PRO A 127 0.57 0.26 0.95
N MET A 128 1.48 1.03 1.54
CA MET A 128 2.06 0.69 2.84
C MET A 128 0.96 0.70 3.91
N GLU A 129 0.99 -0.29 4.79
CA GLU A 129 0.09 -0.39 5.93
C GLU A 129 0.72 0.25 7.17
N LYS A 130 -0.13 0.87 7.99
CA LYS A 130 0.28 1.47 9.27
C LYS A 130 0.98 0.45 10.16
N GLY A 131 2.11 0.85 10.72
CA GLY A 131 2.87 0.07 11.71
C GLY A 131 3.62 -1.14 11.14
N ARG A 132 3.55 -1.38 9.82
CA ARG A 132 4.40 -2.38 9.16
C ARG A 132 5.72 -1.76 8.76
N GLU A 133 6.81 -2.48 8.93
CA GLU A 133 8.15 -2.06 8.50
C GLU A 133 8.43 -2.50 7.06
N TYR A 134 9.01 -1.59 6.29
CA TYR A 134 9.35 -1.83 4.88
C TYR A 134 10.79 -1.49 4.59
N LEU A 135 11.46 -2.31 3.81
CA LEU A 135 12.71 -1.95 3.14
C LEU A 135 12.35 -1.23 1.83
N LEU A 136 12.80 0.02 1.71
CA LEU A 136 12.44 0.94 0.62
C LEU A 136 13.67 1.35 -0.18
N PHE A 137 13.57 1.23 -1.50
CA PHE A 137 14.55 1.73 -2.48
C PHE A 137 13.96 2.96 -3.15
N LEU A 138 14.60 4.11 -2.96
CA LEU A 138 14.03 5.42 -3.26
C LEU A 138 14.95 6.25 -4.14
N SER A 139 14.35 7.10 -4.98
CA SER A 139 15.00 8.22 -5.65
C SER A 139 14.29 9.53 -5.30
N LYS A 140 15.01 10.65 -5.33
CA LYS A 140 14.36 11.96 -5.17
C LYS A 140 13.46 12.29 -6.36
N THR A 141 12.38 13.01 -6.09
CA THR A 141 11.61 13.68 -7.13
C THR A 141 12.42 14.80 -7.77
N ASN A 142 12.07 15.22 -8.99
CA ASN A 142 12.81 16.27 -9.72
C ASN A 142 12.88 17.61 -8.98
N ASP A 143 11.88 17.92 -8.14
CA ASP A 143 11.85 19.11 -7.28
C ASP A 143 12.68 18.92 -5.99
N GLY A 144 13.10 17.68 -5.68
CA GLY A 144 13.85 17.34 -4.49
C GLY A 144 13.06 17.34 -3.18
N GLU A 145 11.74 17.55 -3.24
CA GLU A 145 10.87 17.72 -2.07
C GLU A 145 10.30 16.39 -1.55
N SER A 146 10.29 15.34 -2.37
CA SER A 146 9.71 14.04 -2.07
C SER A 146 10.57 12.92 -2.62
N TYR A 147 10.14 11.68 -2.38
CA TYR A 147 10.81 10.48 -2.85
C TYR A 147 9.86 9.58 -3.61
N ASN A 148 10.32 9.02 -4.72
CA ASN A 148 9.63 7.98 -5.49
C ASN A 148 10.10 6.60 -5.07
N LEU A 149 9.19 5.64 -5.00
CA LEU A 149 9.54 4.23 -4.97
C LEU A 149 10.04 3.78 -6.34
N LEU A 150 11.17 3.08 -6.38
CA LEU A 150 11.71 2.58 -7.64
C LEU A 150 10.85 1.46 -8.21
N GLY A 151 10.52 1.55 -9.50
CA GLY A 151 9.76 0.53 -10.21
C GLY A 151 8.38 0.24 -9.64
N VAL A 152 7.72 1.26 -9.08
CA VAL A 152 6.40 1.18 -8.43
C VAL A 152 6.46 0.25 -7.20
N TYR A 153 6.15 -1.04 -7.36
CA TYR A 153 6.17 -2.03 -6.28
C TYR A 153 7.54 -2.71 -6.09
N GLN A 154 8.46 -2.61 -7.07
CA GLN A 154 9.76 -3.29 -7.02
C GLN A 154 10.73 -2.67 -6.01
N GLY A 155 10.50 -1.44 -5.60
CA GLY A 155 11.29 -0.74 -4.60
C GLY A 155 10.76 -0.84 -3.16
N LYS A 156 9.71 -1.66 -2.91
CA LYS A 156 9.09 -1.80 -1.60
C LYS A 156 8.98 -3.27 -1.18
N PHE A 157 9.57 -3.62 -0.05
CA PHE A 157 9.56 -4.97 0.50
C PHE A 157 9.10 -4.94 1.96
N ASP A 158 8.02 -5.66 2.26
CA ASP A 158 7.55 -5.81 3.63
C ASP A 158 8.50 -6.74 4.42
N ILE A 159 9.00 -6.25 5.55
CA ILE A 159 9.96 -6.98 6.40
C ILE A 159 9.25 -8.02 7.25
N ASN A 160 8.01 -7.78 7.62
CA ASN A 160 7.25 -8.63 8.54
C ASN A 160 6.64 -9.86 7.85
N GLU A 161 6.65 -9.91 6.52
CA GLU A 161 6.13 -11.01 5.72
C GLU A 161 7.24 -11.82 5.08
N SER A 162 7.78 -12.80 5.82
CA SER A 162 8.85 -13.68 5.33
C SER A 162 8.42 -14.59 4.18
N ASP A 163 7.12 -14.93 4.04
CA ASP A 163 6.69 -16.03 3.17
C ASP A 163 5.52 -15.71 2.22
N LYS A 164 4.97 -14.49 2.21
CA LYS A 164 3.82 -14.18 1.34
C LYS A 164 4.09 -12.96 0.48
N VAL A 165 4.37 -13.20 -0.78
CA VAL A 165 4.19 -12.19 -1.81
C VAL A 165 2.69 -11.98 -1.94
N GLN A 166 2.19 -10.82 -1.49
CA GLN A 166 0.76 -10.51 -1.56
C GLN A 166 0.36 -9.95 -2.92
N GLY A 167 -0.90 -10.16 -3.28
CA GLY A 167 -1.56 -9.53 -4.40
C GLY A 167 -1.01 -9.89 -5.77
N LEU A 168 -1.07 -8.93 -6.68
CA LEU A 168 -0.66 -9.11 -8.09
C LEU A 168 0.85 -9.35 -8.27
N ALA A 169 1.67 -8.92 -7.31
CA ALA A 169 3.10 -9.22 -7.29
C ALA A 169 3.37 -10.73 -7.12
N SER A 170 2.45 -11.48 -6.50
CA SER A 170 2.56 -12.93 -6.34
C SER A 170 2.52 -13.71 -7.66
N GLU A 171 1.91 -13.15 -8.68
CA GLU A 171 1.80 -13.75 -10.02
C GLU A 171 3.00 -13.39 -10.93
N ASN A 172 3.82 -12.41 -10.52
CA ASN A 172 4.97 -11.95 -11.29
C ASN A 172 6.25 -12.66 -10.86
N SER A 173 6.65 -13.69 -11.61
CA SER A 173 7.87 -14.48 -11.35
C SER A 173 9.15 -13.64 -11.30
N HIS A 174 9.21 -12.53 -12.06
CA HIS A 174 10.35 -11.63 -12.04
C HIS A 174 10.45 -10.87 -10.71
N TYR A 175 9.33 -10.39 -10.19
CA TYR A 175 9.31 -9.74 -8.89
C TYR A 175 9.64 -10.72 -7.76
N GLN A 176 9.16 -11.97 -7.84
CA GLN A 176 9.50 -13.00 -6.86
C GLN A 176 11.01 -13.24 -6.81
N ASN A 177 11.66 -13.40 -7.96
CA ASN A 177 13.11 -13.56 -8.02
C ASN A 177 13.85 -12.35 -7.43
N LEU A 178 13.43 -11.12 -7.76
CA LEU A 178 14.00 -9.90 -7.22
C LEU A 178 13.83 -9.84 -5.69
N ARG A 179 12.65 -10.22 -5.18
CA ARG A 179 12.37 -10.28 -3.75
C ARG A 179 13.28 -11.30 -3.04
N ASP A 180 13.45 -12.47 -3.60
CA ASP A 180 14.33 -13.51 -3.03
C ASP A 180 15.78 -13.01 -2.94
N GLU A 181 16.28 -12.34 -3.98
CA GLU A 181 17.61 -11.72 -3.96
C GLU A 181 17.73 -10.61 -2.89
N VAL A 182 16.68 -9.79 -2.72
CA VAL A 182 16.65 -8.74 -1.71
C VAL A 182 16.62 -9.35 -0.31
N VAL A 183 15.78 -10.35 -0.07
CA VAL A 183 15.70 -11.04 1.24
C VAL A 183 17.03 -11.69 1.59
N GLU A 184 17.68 -12.38 0.66
CA GLU A 184 19.01 -13.00 0.89
C GLU A 184 20.07 -11.94 1.20
N LYS A 185 20.11 -10.84 0.43
CA LYS A 185 21.13 -9.79 0.60
C LYS A 185 20.93 -8.98 1.88
N TYR A 186 19.70 -8.74 2.28
CA TYR A 186 19.32 -7.94 3.46
C TYR A 186 18.77 -8.80 4.59
N LYS A 187 19.17 -10.08 4.66
CA LYS A 187 18.61 -11.04 5.65
C LYS A 187 18.64 -10.54 7.09
N GLU A 188 19.67 -9.79 7.49
CA GLU A 188 19.76 -9.18 8.83
C GLU A 188 18.62 -8.18 9.13
N ILE A 189 17.94 -7.69 8.11
CA ILE A 189 16.76 -6.82 8.22
C ILE A 189 15.50 -7.66 8.35
N PHE A 190 15.42 -8.81 7.65
CA PHE A 190 14.24 -9.69 7.61
C PHE A 190 14.21 -10.75 8.73
N GLU A 191 15.33 -11.05 9.36
CA GLU A 191 15.45 -12.06 10.44
C GLU A 191 15.39 -11.44 11.87
N LYS A 192 14.68 -10.35 12.07
CA LYS A 192 14.52 -9.70 13.39
C LYS A 192 13.65 -10.50 14.36
#